data_996071a8e835cace7370a72e80de5151
#
_entry.id   996071a8e835cace7370a72e80de5151
#
_cell.length_a   1.000
_cell.length_b   1.000
_cell.length_c   1.000
_cell.angle_alpha   90.00
_cell.angle_beta   90.00
_cell.angle_gamma   90.00
#
_symmetry.space_group_name_H-M   'P 1'
#
loop_
_entity.id
_entity.type
_entity.pdbx_description
1 polymer ?
#
loop_
_entity_poly.entity_id
_entity_poly.type
_entity_poly.pdbx_seq_one_letter_code
_entity_poly.pdbx_strand_id
1 'polypeptide(L)'
;MYENDTVFVYHSDLSKGVVKEPLQLFLKPDDTTTYTADVYRIKDSTKPQIENAISKANKLLGEPYNFTYILEDKGYYCSEYIYELFKEDNVFTLEPMTFKNADTNAFHNGWITHYKELGIEIPEGKPGCNPNGMAASETLDFIKRLQ
;
A
#
# COMPACT_ATOMS: atom_id res chain seq x y z
N MET A 1 -9.26 9.11 7.61
CA MET A 1 -9.68 9.61 8.95
C MET A 1 -10.19 11.02 8.82
N TYR A 2 -11.22 11.43 9.57
CA TYR A 2 -11.82 12.77 9.52
C TYR A 2 -11.55 13.50 10.82
N GLU A 3 -10.86 14.63 10.76
CA GLU A 3 -10.49 15.44 11.92
C GLU A 3 -10.60 16.92 11.55
N ASN A 4 -11.26 17.73 12.39
CA ASN A 4 -11.38 19.20 12.20
C ASN A 4 -11.75 19.59 10.76
N ASP A 5 -12.79 18.98 10.20
CA ASP A 5 -13.27 19.17 8.82
C ASP A 5 -12.27 18.77 7.72
N THR A 6 -11.20 18.05 8.06
CA THR A 6 -10.20 17.56 7.11
C THR A 6 -10.20 16.03 7.05
N VAL A 7 -10.19 15.48 5.84
CA VAL A 7 -9.97 14.05 5.62
C VAL A 7 -8.47 13.79 5.51
N PHE A 8 -7.95 12.88 6.33
CA PHE A 8 -6.56 12.45 6.32
C PHE A 8 -6.42 11.06 5.70
N VAL A 9 -5.32 10.86 5.00
CA VAL A 9 -4.87 9.59 4.45
C VAL A 9 -3.63 9.14 5.19
N TYR A 10 -3.59 7.87 5.57
CA TYR A 10 -2.38 7.19 6.05
C TYR A 10 -1.85 6.32 4.92
N HIS A 11 -0.59 6.47 4.58
CA HIS A 11 0.03 5.67 3.53
C HIS A 11 1.54 5.55 3.74
N SER A 12 2.17 4.62 3.04
CA SER A 12 3.62 4.55 2.94
C SER A 12 4.07 5.14 1.61
N ASP A 13 4.85 6.22 1.69
CA ASP A 13 5.39 6.98 0.57
C ASP A 13 6.86 6.64 0.33
N LEU A 14 7.26 6.54 -0.93
CA LEU A 14 8.63 6.20 -1.33
C LEU A 14 9.71 7.10 -0.69
N SER A 15 9.41 8.38 -0.51
CA SER A 15 10.37 9.38 -0.04
C SER A 15 10.23 9.70 1.46
N LYS A 16 9.03 9.53 2.02
CA LYS A 16 8.69 9.96 3.39
C LYS A 16 8.51 8.77 4.35
N GLY A 17 8.37 7.55 3.82
CA GLY A 17 7.96 6.39 4.62
C GLY A 17 6.47 6.49 5.01
N VAL A 18 6.11 5.96 6.18
CA VAL A 18 4.72 5.96 6.66
C VAL A 18 4.35 7.35 7.18
N VAL A 19 3.35 7.95 6.54
CA VAL A 19 2.88 9.31 6.84
C VAL A 19 1.36 9.40 6.95
N LYS A 20 0.92 10.47 7.64
CA LYS A 20 -0.47 10.93 7.68
C LYS A 20 -0.53 12.30 7.04
N GLU A 21 -1.26 12.45 5.96
CA GLU A 21 -1.38 13.74 5.28
C GLU A 21 -2.81 14.03 4.82
N PRO A 22 -3.19 15.30 4.60
CA PRO A 22 -4.52 15.65 4.08
C PRO A 22 -4.78 14.98 2.73
N LEU A 23 -6.00 14.49 2.51
CA LEU A 23 -6.42 13.89 1.24
C LEU A 23 -6.14 14.80 0.04
N GLN A 24 -6.28 16.11 0.19
CA GLN A 24 -6.00 17.07 -0.87
C GLN A 24 -4.54 17.04 -1.30
N LEU A 25 -3.61 16.95 -0.33
CA LEU A 25 -2.18 16.83 -0.62
C LEU A 25 -1.84 15.48 -1.23
N PHE A 26 -2.47 14.40 -0.78
CA PHE A 26 -2.32 13.07 -1.35
C PHE A 26 -2.75 13.01 -2.83
N LEU A 27 -3.86 13.68 -3.18
CA LEU A 27 -4.39 13.71 -4.56
C LEU A 27 -3.66 14.72 -5.46
N LYS A 28 -3.14 15.80 -4.87
CA LYS A 28 -2.42 16.85 -5.57
C LYS A 28 -1.16 17.24 -4.79
N PRO A 29 -0.07 16.45 -4.91
CA PRO A 29 1.15 16.67 -4.14
C PRO A 29 1.92 17.93 -4.55
N ASP A 30 1.68 18.44 -5.76
CA ASP A 30 2.29 19.65 -6.32
C ASP A 30 1.35 20.32 -7.33
N ASP A 31 1.76 21.48 -7.90
CA ASP A 31 0.93 22.24 -8.84
C ASP A 31 0.77 21.59 -10.22
N THR A 32 1.58 20.60 -10.54
CA THR A 32 1.61 19.95 -11.87
C THR A 32 1.01 18.56 -11.87
N THR A 33 0.91 17.93 -10.70
CA THR A 33 0.47 16.54 -10.54
C THR A 33 -0.91 16.47 -9.90
N THR A 34 -1.83 15.76 -10.54
CA THR A 34 -3.14 15.42 -9.97
C THR A 34 -3.39 13.94 -10.16
N TYR A 35 -3.66 13.24 -9.07
CA TYR A 35 -3.98 11.82 -9.09
C TYR A 35 -5.48 11.57 -9.06
N THR A 36 -5.90 10.52 -9.75
CA THR A 36 -7.22 9.93 -9.60
C THR A 36 -7.14 8.80 -8.59
N ALA A 37 -8.07 8.74 -7.65
CA ALA A 37 -8.10 7.70 -6.62
C ALA A 37 -9.45 6.98 -6.60
N ASP A 38 -9.42 5.65 -6.58
CA ASP A 38 -10.59 4.82 -6.36
C ASP A 38 -10.75 4.56 -4.86
N VAL A 39 -11.95 4.77 -4.37
CA VAL A 39 -12.31 4.57 -2.96
C VAL A 39 -13.01 3.24 -2.80
N TYR A 40 -12.49 2.41 -1.93
CA TYR A 40 -13.08 1.13 -1.54
C TYR A 40 -13.45 1.12 -0.07
N ARG A 41 -14.35 0.26 0.32
CA ARG A 41 -14.73 -0.02 1.70
C ARG A 41 -14.60 -1.51 1.97
N ILE A 42 -14.04 -1.84 3.13
CA ILE A 42 -14.01 -3.22 3.60
C ILE A 42 -15.44 -3.63 3.95
N LYS A 43 -15.92 -4.73 3.33
CA LYS A 43 -17.24 -5.31 3.59
C LYS A 43 -17.37 -5.72 5.05
N ASP A 44 -18.55 -5.52 5.60
CA ASP A 44 -18.91 -5.94 6.96
C ASP A 44 -17.92 -5.51 8.06
N SER A 45 -17.08 -4.49 7.77
CA SER A 45 -16.13 -3.98 8.75
C SER A 45 -16.84 -3.37 9.95
N THR A 46 -16.40 -3.76 11.14
CA THR A 46 -16.93 -3.22 12.39
C THR A 46 -16.16 -1.96 12.80
N LYS A 47 -16.82 -1.12 13.62
CA LYS A 47 -16.17 0.08 14.17
C LYS A 47 -14.89 -0.27 14.96
N PRO A 48 -14.84 -1.28 15.84
CA PRO A 48 -13.60 -1.67 16.53
C PRO A 48 -12.46 -2.05 15.58
N GLN A 49 -12.72 -2.78 14.50
CA GLN A 49 -11.69 -3.13 13.51
C GLN A 49 -11.07 -1.87 12.89
N ILE A 50 -11.88 -0.90 12.50
CA ILE A 50 -11.39 0.35 11.93
C ILE A 50 -10.62 1.17 12.97
N GLU A 51 -11.08 1.24 14.22
CA GLU A 51 -10.39 1.93 15.31
C GLU A 51 -9.04 1.28 15.62
N ASN A 52 -8.94 -0.05 15.60
CA ASN A 52 -7.69 -0.79 15.76
C ASN A 52 -6.72 -0.50 14.62
N ALA A 53 -7.19 -0.52 13.36
CA ALA A 53 -6.38 -0.19 12.19
C ALA A 53 -5.84 1.25 12.28
N ILE A 54 -6.66 2.23 12.67
CA ILE A 54 -6.23 3.62 12.87
C ILE A 54 -5.21 3.73 14.01
N SER A 55 -5.43 3.02 15.12
CA SER A 55 -4.47 2.98 16.24
C SER A 55 -3.12 2.42 15.80
N LYS A 56 -3.13 1.34 15.02
CA LYS A 56 -1.93 0.72 14.45
C LYS A 56 -1.25 1.66 13.45
N ALA A 57 -2.03 2.31 12.57
CA ALA A 57 -1.53 3.29 11.63
C ALA A 57 -0.76 4.44 12.33
N ASN A 58 -1.29 4.95 13.44
CA ASN A 58 -0.61 5.98 14.22
C ASN A 58 0.69 5.51 14.87
N LYS A 59 0.77 4.23 15.29
CA LYS A 59 1.99 3.66 15.87
C LYS A 59 3.11 3.46 14.85
N LEU A 60 2.75 3.27 13.60
CA LEU A 60 3.69 3.03 12.50
C LEU A 60 4.15 4.32 11.79
N LEU A 61 3.67 5.49 12.20
CA LEU A 61 4.11 6.77 11.63
C LEU A 61 5.63 6.95 11.76
N GLY A 62 6.28 7.30 10.65
CA GLY A 62 7.72 7.49 10.57
C GLY A 62 8.52 6.22 10.26
N GLU A 63 7.88 5.04 10.18
CA GLU A 63 8.57 3.86 9.67
C GLU A 63 9.02 4.07 8.22
N PRO A 64 10.20 3.55 7.82
CA PRO A 64 10.73 3.76 6.47
C PRO A 64 9.93 3.01 5.41
N TYR A 65 10.12 3.40 4.14
CA TYR A 65 9.62 2.61 3.01
C TYR A 65 10.44 1.34 2.83
N ASN A 66 9.79 0.21 2.63
CA ASN A 66 10.44 -1.07 2.34
C ASN A 66 10.73 -1.18 0.83
N PHE A 67 11.96 -0.92 0.42
CA PHE A 67 12.39 -0.98 -0.97
C PHE A 67 12.70 -2.39 -1.46
N THR A 68 12.84 -3.36 -0.56
CA THR A 68 13.13 -4.74 -0.95
C THR A 68 11.89 -5.51 -1.38
N TYR A 69 10.71 -5.06 -0.98
CA TYR A 69 9.43 -5.75 -1.15
C TYR A 69 9.41 -7.17 -0.53
N ILE A 70 10.26 -7.38 0.48
CA ILE A 70 10.31 -8.61 1.29
C ILE A 70 9.69 -8.27 2.64
N LEU A 71 8.62 -8.97 3.01
CA LEU A 71 7.78 -8.66 4.19
C LEU A 71 8.55 -8.71 5.52
N GLU A 72 9.64 -9.48 5.59
CA GLU A 72 10.46 -9.63 6.79
C GLU A 72 11.47 -8.49 6.96
N ASP A 73 11.66 -7.66 5.94
CA ASP A 73 12.60 -6.55 5.96
C ASP A 73 11.98 -5.32 6.63
N LYS A 74 12.85 -4.38 7.01
CA LYS A 74 12.44 -3.19 7.75
C LYS A 74 11.61 -2.23 6.90
N GLY A 75 10.53 -1.73 7.47
CA GLY A 75 9.64 -0.74 6.85
C GLY A 75 8.44 -1.37 6.16
N TYR A 76 7.74 -0.57 5.38
CA TYR A 76 6.52 -0.99 4.70
C TYR A 76 6.45 -0.37 3.30
N TYR A 77 6.29 -1.18 2.24
CA TYR A 77 5.84 -0.64 0.96
C TYR A 77 4.34 -0.35 0.99
N CYS A 78 3.81 0.38 0.01
CA CYS A 78 2.47 0.97 0.07
C CYS A 78 1.34 -0.04 0.37
N SER A 79 1.28 -1.15 -0.33
CA SER A 79 0.25 -2.18 -0.10
C SER A 79 0.55 -3.06 1.12
N GLU A 80 1.82 -3.34 1.43
CA GLU A 80 2.22 -4.01 2.67
C GLU A 80 1.73 -3.26 3.90
N TYR A 81 1.87 -1.94 3.91
CA TYR A 81 1.36 -1.11 5.00
C TYR A 81 -0.13 -1.34 5.24
N ILE A 82 -0.94 -1.32 4.18
CA ILE A 82 -2.38 -1.58 4.30
C ILE A 82 -2.66 -3.01 4.75
N TYR A 83 -1.94 -4.00 4.19
CA TYR A 83 -2.02 -5.38 4.65
C TYR A 83 -1.74 -5.48 6.16
N GLU A 84 -0.67 -4.86 6.65
CA GLU A 84 -0.27 -4.90 8.05
C GLU A 84 -1.34 -4.31 8.98
N LEU A 85 -2.06 -3.26 8.56
CA LEU A 85 -3.14 -2.67 9.36
C LEU A 85 -4.30 -3.63 9.61
N PHE A 86 -4.59 -4.54 8.67
CA PHE A 86 -5.77 -5.41 8.68
C PHE A 86 -5.46 -6.91 8.71
N LYS A 87 -4.20 -7.28 8.91
CA LYS A 87 -3.79 -8.69 8.84
C LYS A 87 -4.42 -9.56 9.91
N GLU A 88 -4.66 -9.02 11.11
CA GLU A 88 -5.31 -9.74 12.20
C GLU A 88 -6.80 -10.02 11.92
N ASP A 89 -7.40 -9.20 11.07
CA ASP A 89 -8.78 -9.33 10.61
C ASP A 89 -8.91 -10.20 9.34
N ASN A 90 -7.79 -10.69 8.78
CA ASN A 90 -7.72 -11.48 7.56
C ASN A 90 -8.43 -10.84 6.35
N VAL A 91 -8.37 -9.51 6.24
CA VAL A 91 -9.03 -8.77 5.14
C VAL A 91 -8.38 -9.05 3.80
N PHE A 92 -7.06 -9.20 3.77
CA PHE A 92 -6.28 -9.42 2.55
C PHE A 92 -5.46 -10.70 2.65
N THR A 93 -5.30 -11.37 1.52
CA THR A 93 -4.45 -12.56 1.39
C THR A 93 -3.14 -12.18 0.70
N LEU A 94 -2.04 -12.77 1.18
CA LEU A 94 -0.75 -12.65 0.50
C LEU A 94 -0.68 -13.67 -0.63
N GLU A 95 -0.13 -13.22 -1.78
CA GLU A 95 0.05 -14.04 -2.96
C GLU A 95 1.53 -14.07 -3.36
N PRO A 96 2.01 -15.12 -4.03
CA PRO A 96 3.33 -15.11 -4.62
C PRO A 96 3.48 -13.94 -5.59
N MET A 97 4.39 -13.00 -5.29
CA MET A 97 4.62 -11.84 -6.16
C MET A 97 5.42 -12.23 -7.40
N THR A 98 5.13 -11.55 -8.51
CA THR A 98 5.93 -11.64 -9.72
C THR A 98 6.42 -10.28 -10.17
N PHE A 99 7.69 -10.23 -10.56
CA PHE A 99 8.38 -9.07 -11.12
C PHE A 99 8.57 -9.20 -12.63
N LYS A 100 7.95 -10.22 -13.20
CA LYS A 100 8.03 -10.57 -14.63
C LYS A 100 6.87 -9.97 -15.42
N ASN A 101 7.15 -9.71 -16.68
CA ASN A 101 6.14 -9.40 -17.67
C ASN A 101 5.33 -10.66 -17.99
N ALA A 102 4.01 -10.56 -17.97
CA ALA A 102 3.11 -11.69 -18.20
C ALA A 102 3.26 -12.30 -19.61
N ASP A 103 3.55 -11.47 -20.62
CA ASP A 103 3.63 -11.93 -22.02
C ASP A 103 4.98 -12.61 -22.35
N THR A 104 6.06 -12.11 -21.77
CA THR A 104 7.41 -12.56 -22.11
C THR A 104 8.04 -13.49 -21.07
N ASN A 105 7.45 -13.57 -19.87
CA ASN A 105 7.99 -14.25 -18.69
C ASN A 105 9.42 -13.80 -18.30
N ALA A 106 9.85 -12.64 -18.79
CA ALA A 106 11.11 -12.02 -18.45
C ALA A 106 10.92 -10.95 -17.38
N PHE A 107 11.91 -10.75 -16.52
CA PHE A 107 11.89 -9.65 -15.56
C PHE A 107 11.83 -8.29 -16.26
N HIS A 108 11.05 -7.37 -15.72
CA HIS A 108 11.07 -5.99 -16.20
C HIS A 108 12.42 -5.33 -15.92
N ASN A 109 12.95 -4.60 -16.89
CA ASN A 109 14.25 -3.93 -16.77
C ASN A 109 14.34 -3.01 -15.54
N GLY A 110 13.26 -2.34 -15.18
CA GLY A 110 13.20 -1.50 -13.97
C GLY A 110 13.50 -2.30 -12.70
N TRP A 111 12.94 -3.50 -12.57
CA TRP A 111 13.20 -4.38 -11.43
C TRP A 111 14.60 -4.96 -11.43
N ILE A 112 15.14 -5.31 -12.60
CA ILE A 112 16.52 -5.76 -12.72
C ILE A 112 17.49 -4.68 -12.22
N THR A 113 17.28 -3.42 -12.65
CA THR A 113 18.09 -2.29 -12.22
C THR A 113 17.94 -2.03 -10.72
N HIS A 114 16.71 -1.98 -10.23
CA HIS A 114 16.39 -1.74 -8.82
C HIS A 114 17.09 -2.73 -7.88
N TYR A 115 16.92 -4.03 -8.13
CA TYR A 115 17.52 -5.08 -7.28
C TYR A 115 19.04 -5.19 -7.44
N LYS A 116 19.56 -4.86 -8.62
CA LYS A 116 21.00 -4.72 -8.82
C LYS A 116 21.59 -3.58 -7.96
N GLU A 117 20.91 -2.44 -7.87
CA GLU A 117 21.32 -1.32 -7.03
C GLU A 117 21.24 -1.66 -5.53
N LEU A 118 20.25 -2.43 -5.11
CA LEU A 118 20.13 -2.94 -3.75
C LEU A 118 21.16 -4.05 -3.43
N GLY A 119 21.77 -4.66 -4.42
CA GLY A 119 22.74 -5.75 -4.23
C GLY A 119 22.12 -7.06 -3.73
N ILE A 120 20.84 -7.28 -4.02
CA ILE A 120 20.11 -8.51 -3.65
C ILE A 120 19.43 -9.13 -4.86
N GLU A 121 19.03 -10.39 -4.76
CA GLU A 121 18.24 -11.07 -5.79
C GLU A 121 16.80 -10.57 -5.83
N ILE A 122 16.17 -10.61 -7.02
CA ILE A 122 14.75 -10.33 -7.18
C ILE A 122 13.95 -11.36 -6.39
N PRO A 123 13.06 -10.95 -5.45
CA PRO A 123 12.32 -11.87 -4.59
C PRO A 123 11.10 -12.48 -5.30
N GLU A 124 11.33 -13.02 -6.50
CA GLU A 124 10.30 -13.67 -7.32
C GLU A 124 9.65 -14.82 -6.56
N GLY A 125 8.32 -14.84 -6.53
CA GLY A 125 7.54 -15.88 -5.88
C GLY A 125 7.46 -15.77 -4.34
N LYS A 126 8.11 -14.80 -3.72
CA LYS A 126 7.89 -14.55 -2.28
C LYS A 126 6.48 -14.03 -2.02
N PRO A 127 5.89 -14.36 -0.85
CA PRO A 127 4.59 -13.82 -0.47
C PRO A 127 4.62 -12.30 -0.42
N GLY A 128 3.56 -11.66 -0.91
CA GLY A 128 3.41 -10.23 -0.84
C GLY A 128 2.03 -9.78 -1.30
N CYS A 129 1.85 -8.50 -1.49
CA CYS A 129 0.62 -7.92 -1.97
C CYS A 129 0.92 -6.75 -2.91
N ASN A 130 -0.05 -6.39 -3.73
CA ASN A 130 0.03 -5.23 -4.61
C ASN A 130 -1.33 -4.52 -4.67
N PRO A 131 -1.36 -3.23 -5.04
CA PRO A 131 -2.61 -2.46 -5.05
C PRO A 131 -3.70 -3.04 -5.94
N ASN A 132 -3.35 -3.60 -7.10
CA ASN A 132 -4.33 -4.19 -8.03
C ASN A 132 -4.97 -5.45 -7.44
N GLY A 133 -4.16 -6.33 -6.84
CA GLY A 133 -4.68 -7.53 -6.17
C GLY A 133 -5.57 -7.16 -4.98
N MET A 134 -5.18 -6.16 -4.20
CA MET A 134 -6.02 -5.67 -3.10
C MET A 134 -7.34 -5.08 -3.60
N ALA A 135 -7.32 -4.25 -4.64
CA ALA A 135 -8.53 -3.66 -5.23
C ALA A 135 -9.47 -4.70 -5.85
N ALA A 136 -8.93 -5.83 -6.32
CA ALA A 136 -9.70 -6.95 -6.85
C ALA A 136 -10.23 -7.91 -5.76
N SER A 137 -9.90 -7.68 -4.48
CA SER A 137 -10.34 -8.54 -3.39
C SER A 137 -11.86 -8.54 -3.24
N GLU A 138 -12.42 -9.72 -3.06
CA GLU A 138 -13.86 -9.90 -2.76
C GLU A 138 -14.27 -9.30 -1.41
N THR A 139 -13.30 -8.96 -0.55
CA THR A 139 -13.53 -8.31 0.75
C THR A 139 -13.81 -6.82 0.64
N LEU A 140 -13.69 -6.23 -0.55
CA LEU A 140 -13.87 -4.80 -0.80
C LEU A 140 -15.10 -4.50 -1.65
N ASP A 141 -15.76 -3.39 -1.33
CA ASP A 141 -16.76 -2.75 -2.20
C ASP A 141 -16.18 -1.47 -2.78
N PHE A 142 -16.24 -1.32 -4.10
CA PHE A 142 -15.95 -0.04 -4.75
C PHE A 142 -17.04 0.97 -4.39
N ILE A 143 -16.65 2.15 -3.94
CA ILE A 143 -17.57 3.20 -3.54
C ILE A 143 -17.65 4.31 -4.59
N LYS A 144 -16.52 4.86 -4.97
CA LYS A 144 -16.46 5.98 -5.92
C LYS A 144 -15.03 6.27 -6.38
N ARG A 145 -14.93 7.07 -7.44
CA ARG A 145 -13.67 7.68 -7.89
C ARG A 145 -13.61 9.14 -7.46
N LEU A 146 -12.44 9.54 -6.96
CA LEU A 146 -12.07 10.91 -6.66
C LEU A 146 -11.16 11.46 -7.77
N GLN A 147 -11.37 12.70 -8.12
CA GLN A 147 -10.52 13.48 -9.04
C GLN A 147 -9.97 14.69 -8.31
#